data_8c63b5acc0f4b11ff81ddb9f8b426773
#
_entry.id   8c63b5acc0f4b11ff81ddb9f8b426773
#
_cell.length_a   1.000
_cell.length_b   1.000
_cell.length_c   1.000
_cell.angle_alpha   90.00
_cell.angle_beta   90.00
_cell.angle_gamma   90.00
#
_symmetry.space_group_name_H-M   'P 1'
#
loop_
_entity.id
_entity.type
_entity.pdbx_description
1 polymer ?
#
loop_
_entity_poly.entity_id
_entity_poly.type
_entity_poly.pdbx_seq_one_letter_code
_entity_poly.pdbx_strand_id
1 'polypeptide(L)' 'MVKKASRSQRLRLGLEETNRALSAARAGFDETADRDLLEYYLYEVSALRAKHTYLLRQMKTLEKEEGL' A
#
# COMPACT_ATOMS: atom_id res chain seq x y z
N MET A 1 -8.94 -27.02 8.95
CA MET A 1 -9.32 -26.32 7.72
C MET A 1 -9.08 -24.81 7.88
N VAL A 2 -8.32 -24.22 6.98
CA VAL A 2 -8.02 -22.79 7.07
C VAL A 2 -9.20 -21.98 6.51
N LYS A 3 -9.74 -21.09 7.32
CA LYS A 3 -10.84 -20.24 6.91
C LYS A 3 -10.32 -19.14 5.96
N LYS A 4 -10.98 -18.98 4.83
CA LYS A 4 -10.61 -17.96 3.85
C LYS A 4 -10.87 -16.56 4.43
N ALA A 5 -9.88 -15.68 4.32
CA ALA A 5 -10.02 -14.31 4.79
C ALA A 5 -11.12 -13.58 4.02
N SER A 6 -11.89 -12.73 4.71
CA SER A 6 -12.91 -11.90 4.09
C SER A 6 -12.28 -10.85 3.19
N ARG A 7 -13.08 -10.28 2.30
CA ARG A 7 -12.63 -9.20 1.42
C ARG A 7 -12.13 -7.99 2.23
N SER A 8 -12.85 -7.63 3.30
CA SER A 8 -12.45 -6.49 4.12
C SER A 8 -11.12 -6.76 4.85
N GLN A 9 -10.92 -8.00 5.32
CA GLN A 9 -9.65 -8.38 5.96
C GLN A 9 -8.49 -8.31 4.96
N ARG A 10 -8.69 -8.80 3.75
CA ARG A 10 -7.65 -8.76 2.71
C ARG A 10 -7.30 -7.34 2.33
N LEU A 11 -8.29 -6.46 2.20
CA LEU A 11 -8.05 -5.05 1.90
C LEU A 11 -7.30 -4.35 3.02
N ARG A 12 -7.66 -4.64 4.26
CA ARG A 12 -6.99 -4.06 5.44
C ARG A 12 -5.53 -4.50 5.51
N LEU A 13 -5.26 -5.79 5.30
CA LEU A 13 -3.91 -6.31 5.27
C LEU A 13 -3.09 -5.70 4.14
N GLY A 14 -3.71 -5.56 2.97
CA GLY A 14 -3.06 -4.90 1.83
C GLY A 14 -2.69 -3.45 2.13
N LEU A 15 -3.56 -2.71 2.83
CA LEU A 15 -3.26 -1.35 3.25
C LEU A 15 -2.11 -1.30 4.25
N GLU A 16 -2.09 -2.19 5.22
CA GLU A 16 -1.01 -2.27 6.21
C GLU A 16 0.33 -2.56 5.55
N GLU A 17 0.36 -3.54 4.65
CA GLU A 17 1.56 -3.90 3.90
C GLU A 17 2.04 -2.75 3.03
N THR A 18 1.12 -2.07 2.35
CA THR A 18 1.44 -0.94 1.49
C THR A 18 2.02 0.21 2.30
N ASN A 19 1.45 0.50 3.48
CA ASN A 19 1.97 1.53 4.36
C ASN A 19 3.38 1.22 4.87
N ARG A 20 3.65 -0.04 5.20
CA ARG A 20 5.00 -0.47 5.61
C ARG A 20 5.99 -0.32 4.46
N ALA A 21 5.59 -0.73 3.26
CA ALA A 21 6.43 -0.62 2.08
C ALA A 21 6.72 0.84 1.74
N LEU A 22 5.72 1.74 1.88
CA LEU A 22 5.90 3.17 1.68
C LEU A 22 6.91 3.75 2.67
N SER A 23 6.81 3.39 3.96
CA SER A 23 7.74 3.85 4.97
C SER A 23 9.16 3.39 4.67
N ALA A 24 9.33 2.13 4.26
CA ALA A 24 10.62 1.57 3.90
C ALA A 24 11.22 2.27 2.67
N ALA A 25 10.40 2.52 1.65
CA ALA A 25 10.86 3.18 0.44
C ALA A 25 11.28 4.63 0.70
N ARG A 26 10.53 5.34 1.54
CA ARG A 26 10.86 6.72 1.92
C ARG A 26 12.15 6.77 2.74
N ALA A 27 12.34 5.82 3.65
CA ALA A 27 13.58 5.71 4.41
C ALA A 27 14.77 5.44 3.49
N GLY A 28 14.60 4.52 2.53
CA GLY A 28 15.63 4.24 1.53
C GLY A 28 15.99 5.48 0.72
N PHE A 29 14.99 6.22 0.28
CA PHE A 29 15.19 7.47 -0.46
C PHE A 29 16.01 8.48 0.36
N ASP A 30 15.67 8.64 1.65
CA ASP A 30 16.33 9.59 2.52
C ASP A 30 17.76 9.20 2.89
N GLU A 31 18.05 7.91 2.91
CA GLU A 31 19.35 7.37 3.36
C GLU A 31 20.38 7.24 2.25
N THR A 32 19.98 7.20 0.99
CA THR A 32 20.89 6.97 -0.12
C THR A 32 21.30 8.26 -0.80
N ALA A 33 22.55 8.32 -1.25
CA ALA A 33 23.07 9.38 -2.12
C ALA A 33 23.27 8.89 -3.56
N ASP A 34 23.04 7.61 -3.80
CA ASP A 34 23.22 7.02 -5.13
C ASP A 34 22.07 7.43 -6.05
N ARG A 35 22.43 7.99 -7.22
CA ARG A 35 21.43 8.51 -8.17
C ARG A 35 20.45 7.43 -8.64
N ASP A 36 20.96 6.25 -8.97
CA ASP A 36 20.12 5.16 -9.48
C ASP A 36 19.17 4.66 -8.42
N LEU A 37 19.63 4.56 -7.18
CA LEU A 37 18.78 4.17 -6.05
C LEU A 37 17.75 5.24 -5.72
N LEU A 38 18.10 6.53 -5.81
CA LEU A 38 17.13 7.60 -5.61
C LEU A 38 16.00 7.50 -6.62
N GLU A 39 16.33 7.24 -7.88
CA GLU A 39 15.35 7.07 -8.95
C GLU A 39 14.47 5.84 -8.68
N TYR A 40 15.09 4.73 -8.30
CA TYR A 40 14.36 3.52 -7.94
C TYR A 40 13.33 3.78 -6.83
N TYR A 41 13.76 4.40 -5.73
CA TYR A 41 12.85 4.68 -4.62
C TYR A 41 11.75 5.66 -4.99
N LEU A 42 12.05 6.63 -5.84
CA LEU A 42 11.05 7.58 -6.33
C LEU A 42 9.93 6.86 -7.08
N TYR A 43 10.29 5.94 -7.98
CA TYR A 43 9.31 5.13 -8.70
C TYR A 43 8.55 4.19 -7.77
N GLU A 44 9.26 3.59 -6.80
CA GLU A 44 8.63 2.70 -5.84
C GLU A 44 7.59 3.43 -4.99
N VAL A 45 7.93 4.60 -4.47
CA VAL A 45 6.99 5.42 -3.70
C VAL A 45 5.77 5.77 -4.56
N SER A 46 5.99 6.18 -5.80
CA SER A 46 4.92 6.54 -6.72
C SER A 46 3.97 5.37 -6.98
N ALA A 47 4.53 4.18 -7.24
CA ALA A 47 3.74 2.97 -7.46
C ALA A 47 2.95 2.57 -6.21
N LEU A 48 3.58 2.63 -5.04
CA LEU A 48 2.92 2.27 -3.78
C LEU A 48 1.82 3.26 -3.40
N ARG A 49 1.98 4.54 -3.72
CA ARG A 49 0.94 5.54 -3.50
C ARG A 49 -0.29 5.26 -4.37
N ALA A 50 -0.07 4.86 -5.62
CA ALA A 50 -1.17 4.47 -6.51
C ALA A 50 -1.90 3.24 -5.97
N LYS A 51 -1.15 2.25 -5.50
CA LYS A 51 -1.73 1.05 -4.89
C LYS A 51 -2.54 1.39 -3.63
N HIS A 52 -2.00 2.27 -2.80
CA HIS A 52 -2.68 2.72 -1.58
C HIS A 52 -4.02 3.39 -1.92
N THR A 53 -4.02 4.26 -2.92
CA THR A 53 -5.24 4.94 -3.39
C THR A 53 -6.27 3.92 -3.88
N TYR A 54 -5.83 2.93 -4.65
CA TYR A 54 -6.70 1.86 -5.14
C TYR A 54 -7.35 1.10 -3.97
N LEU A 55 -6.53 0.69 -3.00
CA LEU A 55 -7.03 -0.08 -1.85
C LEU A 55 -8.02 0.72 -1.01
N LEU A 56 -7.76 2.02 -0.81
CA LEU A 56 -8.70 2.89 -0.10
C LEU A 56 -10.03 3.01 -0.81
N ARG A 57 -10.01 3.13 -2.14
CA ARG A 57 -11.26 3.18 -2.93
C ARG A 57 -12.04 1.89 -2.78
N GLN A 58 -11.35 0.74 -2.80
CA GLN A 58 -11.99 -0.55 -2.63
C GLN A 58 -12.63 -0.67 -1.24
N MET A 59 -11.95 -0.17 -0.21
CA MET A 59 -12.49 -0.16 1.15
C MET A 59 -13.75 0.69 1.25
N LYS A 60 -13.72 1.90 0.68
CA LYS A 60 -14.89 2.80 0.68
C LYS A 60 -16.06 2.19 -0.07
N THR A 61 -15.80 1.55 -1.20
CA THR A 61 -16.83 0.85 -1.97
C THR A 61 -17.45 -0.27 -1.14
N LEU A 62 -16.62 -1.05 -0.48
CA LEU A 62 -17.08 -2.16 0.36
C LEU A 62 -17.95 -1.66 1.52
N GLU A 63 -17.52 -0.63 2.22
CA GLU A 63 -18.28 -0.02 3.30
C GLU A 63 -19.64 0.46 2.82
N LYS A 64 -19.69 1.09 1.67
CA LYS A 64 -20.92 1.57 1.06
C LYS A 64 -21.86 0.41 0.70
N GLU A 65 -21.32 -0.66 0.14
CA GLU A 65 -22.09 -1.86 -0.22
C GLU A 65 -22.68 -2.54 1.02
N GLU A 66 -21.97 -2.49 2.15
CA GLU A 66 -22.41 -3.10 3.39
C GLU A 66 -23.33 -2.19 4.21
N GLY A 67 -23.60 -0.99 3.74
CA GLY A 67 -24.48 -0.06 4.42
C GLY A 67 -23.86 0.60 5.66
N LEU A 68 -22.54 0.63 5.69
CA LEU A 68 -21.83 1.22 6.83
C LEU A 68 -21.63 2.73 6.67
#